data_165917bee2031260c3b7ce8b6710425d
#
_entry.id   165917bee2031260c3b7ce8b6710425d
#
_cell.length_a   1.000
_cell.length_b   1.000
_cell.length_c   1.000
_cell.angle_alpha   90.00
_cell.angle_beta   90.00
_cell.angle_gamma   90.00
#
_symmetry.space_group_name_H-M   'P 1'
#
loop_
_entity.id
_entity.type
_entity.pdbx_description
1 polymer ?
#
loop_
_entity_poly.entity_id
_entity_poly.type
_entity_poly.pdbx_seq_one_letter_code
_entity_poly.pdbx_strand_id
1 'polypeptide(L)'
;MSRSELQRQFTHRLGVSPKAYGQTLNLHRLARGAGKRRNVLDAVFEAGFGTNSAAYAAASGALGVTPGRLRGALDIGWWMGLSDLGWMLLGATTAGICWLTFGSKPGELLEELRAAFPRAQLYNDEERLYAWFERVRGFVLLPREALDLPVDIQGTAFQSRVWRALRDIPLGQTETYGEVARRLGEPKSHRAVASACSRNHVALLIPCHRVVASGGTPGGYRWGVRRKKSLLQREARASECN
;
A
#
# COMPACT_ATOMS: atom_id res chain seq x y z
N MET A 1 -18.59 -26.08 -18.07
CA MET A 1 -18.58 -24.78 -17.38
C MET A 1 -18.35 -23.70 -18.43
N SER A 2 -19.21 -22.68 -18.51
CA SER A 2 -19.05 -21.59 -19.47
C SER A 2 -17.92 -20.65 -19.06
N ARG A 3 -17.38 -19.87 -20.01
CA ARG A 3 -16.32 -18.86 -19.74
C ARG A 3 -16.78 -17.81 -18.72
N SER A 4 -18.05 -17.41 -18.77
CA SER A 4 -18.64 -16.46 -17.82
C SER A 4 -18.78 -17.04 -16.42
N GLU A 5 -19.15 -18.31 -16.31
CA GLU A 5 -19.25 -19.01 -15.03
C GLU A 5 -17.89 -19.15 -14.36
N LEU A 6 -16.87 -19.56 -15.14
CA LEU A 6 -15.48 -19.63 -14.66
C LEU A 6 -15.01 -18.26 -14.14
N GLN A 7 -15.25 -17.21 -14.91
CA GLN A 7 -14.87 -15.84 -14.54
C GLN A 7 -15.56 -15.40 -13.24
N ARG A 8 -16.85 -15.68 -13.09
CA ARG A 8 -17.63 -15.36 -11.91
C ARG A 8 -17.12 -16.10 -10.66
N GLN A 9 -16.93 -17.42 -10.77
CA GLN A 9 -16.42 -18.24 -9.66
C GLN A 9 -15.00 -17.86 -9.26
N PHE A 10 -14.15 -17.59 -10.23
CA PHE A 10 -12.77 -17.16 -10.00
C PHE A 10 -12.75 -15.80 -9.26
N THR A 11 -13.56 -14.84 -9.73
CA THR A 11 -13.65 -13.53 -9.09
C THR A 11 -14.25 -13.63 -7.68
N HIS A 12 -15.25 -14.49 -7.50
CA HIS A 12 -15.84 -14.72 -6.19
C HIS A 12 -14.84 -15.31 -5.17
N ARG A 13 -13.98 -16.24 -5.61
CA ARG A 13 -13.01 -16.90 -4.71
C ARG A 13 -11.77 -16.04 -4.42
N LEU A 14 -11.28 -15.32 -5.41
CA LEU A 14 -9.99 -14.62 -5.34
C LEU A 14 -10.13 -13.09 -5.26
N GLY A 15 -11.34 -12.55 -5.38
CA GLY A 15 -11.60 -11.12 -5.32
C GLY A 15 -11.10 -10.32 -6.53
N VAL A 16 -10.60 -11.00 -7.57
CA VAL A 16 -10.07 -10.39 -8.81
C VAL A 16 -10.45 -11.22 -10.02
N SER A 17 -10.59 -10.59 -11.19
CA SER A 17 -10.85 -11.32 -12.43
C SER A 17 -9.66 -12.20 -12.82
N PRO A 18 -9.87 -13.30 -13.59
CA PRO A 18 -8.78 -14.13 -14.11
C PRO A 18 -7.72 -13.32 -14.88
N LYS A 19 -8.16 -12.31 -15.64
CA LYS A 19 -7.28 -11.40 -16.39
C LYS A 19 -6.39 -10.57 -15.44
N ALA A 20 -6.98 -9.97 -14.41
CA ALA A 20 -6.23 -9.18 -13.43
C ALA A 20 -5.27 -10.04 -12.63
N TYR A 21 -5.67 -11.26 -12.26
CA TYR A 21 -4.82 -12.23 -11.58
C TYR A 21 -3.64 -12.66 -12.48
N GLY A 22 -3.91 -12.98 -13.74
CA GLY A 22 -2.86 -13.32 -14.72
C GLY A 22 -1.87 -12.18 -14.93
N GLN A 23 -2.35 -10.94 -15.03
CA GLN A 23 -1.48 -9.75 -15.10
C GLN A 23 -0.58 -9.61 -13.87
N THR A 24 -1.11 -9.82 -12.68
CA THR A 24 -0.34 -9.78 -11.44
C THR A 24 0.73 -10.88 -11.41
N LEU A 25 0.40 -12.11 -11.83
CA LEU A 25 1.39 -13.18 -11.94
C LEU A 25 2.50 -12.85 -12.95
N ASN A 26 2.13 -12.27 -14.09
CA ASN A 26 3.10 -11.88 -15.10
C ASN A 26 4.01 -10.76 -14.58
N LEU A 27 3.48 -9.79 -13.80
CA LEU A 27 4.27 -8.77 -13.15
C LEU A 27 5.25 -9.34 -12.11
N HIS A 28 4.81 -10.32 -11.31
CA HIS A 28 5.71 -11.02 -10.39
C HIS A 28 6.82 -11.80 -11.12
N ARG A 29 6.49 -12.46 -12.25
CA ARG A 29 7.50 -13.11 -13.08
C ARG A 29 8.48 -12.11 -13.67
N LEU A 30 7.98 -10.99 -14.18
CA LEU A 30 8.81 -9.90 -14.70
C LEU A 30 9.76 -9.37 -13.62
N ALA A 31 9.26 -9.09 -12.42
CA ALA A 31 10.06 -8.62 -11.30
C ALA A 31 11.17 -9.61 -10.90
N ARG A 32 10.86 -10.91 -10.88
CA ARG A 32 11.85 -11.97 -10.57
C ARG A 32 12.87 -12.20 -11.69
N GLY A 33 12.45 -12.01 -12.93
CA GLY A 33 13.27 -12.26 -14.15
C GLY A 33 14.12 -11.06 -14.54
N ALA A 34 13.70 -9.84 -14.23
CA ALA A 34 14.30 -8.61 -14.72
C ALA A 34 15.77 -8.44 -14.31
N GLY A 35 16.16 -8.90 -13.11
CA GLY A 35 17.54 -8.85 -12.63
C GLY A 35 18.47 -9.94 -13.19
N LYS A 36 17.93 -10.96 -13.88
CA LYS A 36 18.71 -12.12 -14.36
C LYS A 36 19.02 -12.08 -15.86
N ARG A 37 18.44 -11.14 -16.61
CA ARG A 37 18.51 -11.09 -18.08
C ARG A 37 19.19 -9.83 -18.59
N ARG A 38 19.89 -9.96 -19.73
CA ARG A 38 20.58 -8.83 -20.39
C ARG A 38 19.63 -7.83 -21.05
N ASN A 39 18.40 -8.25 -21.42
CA ASN A 39 17.43 -7.41 -22.12
C ASN A 39 16.07 -7.38 -21.43
N VAL A 40 15.45 -6.17 -21.32
CA VAL A 40 14.11 -5.97 -20.76
C VAL A 40 13.04 -6.68 -21.60
N LEU A 41 13.24 -6.69 -22.93
CA LEU A 41 12.31 -7.33 -23.87
C LEU A 41 12.12 -8.82 -23.58
N ASP A 42 13.24 -9.53 -23.40
CA ASP A 42 13.22 -10.97 -23.11
C ASP A 42 12.50 -11.25 -21.78
N ALA A 43 12.77 -10.43 -20.76
CA ALA A 43 12.10 -10.55 -19.47
C ALA A 43 10.58 -10.29 -19.56
N VAL A 44 10.15 -9.36 -20.42
CA VAL A 44 8.74 -9.05 -20.68
C VAL A 44 8.02 -10.21 -21.33
N PHE A 45 8.62 -10.82 -22.39
CA PHE A 45 8.02 -11.95 -23.09
C PHE A 45 8.01 -13.22 -22.23
N GLU A 46 9.07 -13.52 -21.51
CA GLU A 46 9.12 -14.66 -20.58
C GLU A 46 8.15 -14.52 -19.42
N ALA A 47 7.87 -13.29 -18.99
CA ALA A 47 6.84 -13.02 -17.99
C ALA A 47 5.42 -13.26 -18.50
N GLY A 48 5.23 -13.48 -19.81
CA GLY A 48 3.95 -13.78 -20.44
C GLY A 48 3.17 -12.55 -20.93
N PHE A 49 3.85 -11.40 -21.13
CA PHE A 49 3.24 -10.26 -21.80
C PHE A 49 3.37 -10.36 -23.32
N GLY A 50 2.25 -10.17 -24.03
CA GLY A 50 2.24 -10.23 -25.49
C GLY A 50 2.91 -9.03 -26.18
N THR A 51 3.05 -7.91 -25.48
CA THR A 51 3.70 -6.69 -26.00
C THR A 51 4.38 -5.91 -24.87
N ASN A 52 5.38 -5.11 -25.22
CA ASN A 52 6.01 -4.18 -24.28
C ASN A 52 5.00 -3.18 -23.70
N SER A 53 4.13 -2.60 -24.55
CA SER A 53 3.11 -1.65 -24.10
C SER A 53 2.20 -2.25 -23.05
N ALA A 54 1.81 -3.52 -23.19
CA ALA A 54 0.99 -4.23 -22.19
C ALA A 54 1.75 -4.43 -20.87
N ALA A 55 3.06 -4.74 -20.92
CA ALA A 55 3.91 -4.87 -19.73
C ALA A 55 4.09 -3.51 -19.02
N TYR A 56 4.34 -2.45 -19.78
CA TYR A 56 4.49 -1.10 -19.23
C TYR A 56 3.18 -0.59 -18.61
N ALA A 57 2.04 -0.76 -19.31
CA ALA A 57 0.73 -0.37 -18.77
C ALA A 57 0.38 -1.17 -17.51
N ALA A 58 0.63 -2.48 -17.50
CA ALA A 58 0.37 -3.33 -16.35
C ALA A 58 1.29 -3.00 -15.17
N ALA A 59 2.59 -2.77 -15.42
CA ALA A 59 3.55 -2.40 -14.39
C ALA A 59 3.24 -1.02 -13.80
N SER A 60 2.97 -0.01 -14.62
CA SER A 60 2.61 1.33 -14.17
C SER A 60 1.27 1.35 -13.43
N GLY A 61 0.28 0.59 -13.92
CA GLY A 61 -1.06 0.55 -13.32
C GLY A 61 -1.18 -0.28 -12.04
N ALA A 62 -0.37 -1.34 -11.90
CA ALA A 62 -0.47 -2.27 -10.75
C ALA A 62 0.68 -2.14 -9.74
N LEU A 63 1.85 -1.70 -10.19
CA LEU A 63 3.06 -1.61 -9.37
C LEU A 63 3.55 -0.16 -9.21
N GLY A 64 3.00 0.79 -9.96
CA GLY A 64 3.49 2.18 -9.97
C GLY A 64 4.89 2.35 -10.57
N VAL A 65 5.49 1.29 -11.11
CA VAL A 65 6.87 1.28 -11.63
C VAL A 65 6.92 0.74 -13.05
N THR A 66 7.85 1.26 -13.85
CA THR A 66 8.10 0.74 -15.19
C THR A 66 8.93 -0.56 -15.14
N PRO A 67 8.81 -1.47 -16.14
CA PRO A 67 9.65 -2.68 -16.23
C PRO A 67 11.15 -2.43 -16.17
N GLY A 68 11.62 -1.27 -16.64
CA GLY A 68 13.02 -0.85 -16.54
C GLY A 68 13.49 -0.64 -15.09
N ARG A 69 12.61 -0.16 -14.21
CA ARG A 69 12.91 0.03 -12.77
C ARG A 69 12.99 -1.29 -12.00
N LEU A 70 12.42 -2.37 -12.52
CA LEU A 70 12.50 -3.69 -11.90
C LEU A 70 13.89 -4.34 -12.04
N ARG A 71 14.79 -3.77 -12.86
CA ARG A 71 16.15 -4.30 -13.13
C ARG A 71 17.21 -3.85 -12.14
N GLY A 72 17.05 -2.69 -11.53
CA GLY A 72 17.99 -2.15 -10.56
C GLY A 72 17.67 -2.60 -9.13
N ALA A 73 18.66 -2.65 -8.26
CA ALA A 73 18.40 -2.58 -6.84
C ALA A 73 17.57 -1.32 -6.60
N LEU A 74 16.46 -1.44 -5.87
CA LEU A 74 15.69 -0.27 -5.46
C LEU A 74 16.54 0.52 -4.46
N ASP A 75 16.79 1.79 -4.76
CA ASP A 75 17.38 2.70 -3.79
C ASP A 75 16.24 3.27 -2.93
N ILE A 76 16.26 2.99 -1.64
CA ILE A 76 15.28 3.49 -0.68
C ILE A 76 16.01 4.34 0.34
N GLY A 77 15.77 5.65 0.26
CA GLY A 77 16.13 6.56 1.32
C GLY A 77 15.17 6.38 2.50
N TRP A 78 15.70 6.41 3.72
CA TRP A 78 14.88 6.33 4.92
C TRP A 78 15.26 7.41 5.94
N TRP A 79 14.27 7.83 6.72
CA TRP A 79 14.44 8.68 7.90
C TRP A 79 13.52 8.20 9.01
N MET A 80 13.94 8.34 10.26
CA MET A 80 13.11 8.00 11.42
C MET A 80 13.27 9.01 12.56
N GLY A 81 12.22 9.11 13.34
CA GLY A 81 12.20 9.97 14.53
C GLY A 81 11.01 9.66 15.43
N LEU A 82 10.88 10.39 16.52
CA LEU A 82 9.77 10.24 17.45
C LEU A 82 8.53 11.00 16.96
N SER A 83 7.39 10.39 17.16
CA SER A 83 6.06 10.97 17.01
C SER A 83 5.22 10.69 18.25
N ASP A 84 4.05 11.28 18.36
CA ASP A 84 3.08 10.99 19.42
C ASP A 84 2.56 9.54 19.44
N LEU A 85 2.81 8.79 18.37
CA LEU A 85 2.48 7.36 18.28
C LEU A 85 3.69 6.45 18.51
N GLY A 86 4.82 7.00 18.98
CA GLY A 86 6.09 6.33 19.17
C GLY A 86 7.04 6.56 18.00
N TRP A 87 8.05 5.70 17.85
CA TRP A 87 8.98 5.80 16.74
C TRP A 87 8.27 5.65 15.41
N MET A 88 8.60 6.50 14.46
CA MET A 88 8.07 6.50 13.10
C MET A 88 9.23 6.41 12.11
N LEU A 89 9.16 5.48 11.16
CA LEU A 89 10.11 5.33 10.08
C LEU A 89 9.40 5.56 8.75
N LEU A 90 9.96 6.44 7.93
CA LEU A 90 9.56 6.74 6.58
C LEU A 90 10.62 6.24 5.62
N GLY A 91 10.22 5.47 4.61
CA GLY A 91 11.07 5.01 3.51
C GLY A 91 10.48 5.46 2.17
N ALA A 92 11.33 5.95 1.28
CA ALA A 92 10.88 6.42 -0.02
C ALA A 92 11.87 6.08 -1.14
N THR A 93 11.32 5.76 -2.30
CA THR A 93 12.02 5.71 -3.57
C THR A 93 12.07 7.11 -4.21
N THR A 94 12.62 7.22 -5.39
CA THR A 94 12.53 8.46 -6.19
C THR A 94 11.11 8.78 -6.67
N ALA A 95 10.17 7.81 -6.62
CA ALA A 95 8.78 7.99 -7.04
C ALA A 95 7.85 8.41 -5.90
N GLY A 96 8.22 8.15 -4.63
CA GLY A 96 7.39 8.48 -3.48
C GLY A 96 7.62 7.57 -2.30
N ILE A 97 6.79 7.74 -1.29
CA ILE A 97 6.83 6.99 -0.03
C ILE A 97 6.37 5.55 -0.30
N CYS A 98 7.25 4.59 -0.03
CA CYS A 98 6.98 3.15 -0.16
C CYS A 98 6.83 2.45 1.20
N TRP A 99 7.21 3.12 2.29
CA TRP A 99 7.16 2.59 3.64
C TRP A 99 6.88 3.71 4.65
N LEU A 100 5.90 3.50 5.51
CA LEU A 100 5.61 4.37 6.64
C LEU A 100 5.06 3.50 7.76
N THR A 101 5.82 3.39 8.85
CA THR A 101 5.54 2.46 9.94
C THR A 101 5.75 3.11 11.30
N PHE A 102 5.11 2.53 12.32
CA PHE A 102 5.22 2.94 13.71
C PHE A 102 5.64 1.77 14.57
N GLY A 103 6.48 2.03 15.56
CA GLY A 103 6.91 1.01 16.51
C GLY A 103 7.39 1.58 17.84
N SER A 104 7.82 0.69 18.71
CA SER A 104 8.33 1.05 20.04
C SER A 104 9.86 1.18 20.06
N LYS A 105 10.55 0.50 19.13
CA LYS A 105 12.01 0.46 19.05
C LYS A 105 12.49 0.80 17.64
N PRO A 106 13.43 1.76 17.50
CA PRO A 106 13.88 2.21 16.19
C PRO A 106 14.59 1.11 15.38
N GLY A 107 15.39 0.26 16.03
CA GLY A 107 16.09 -0.83 15.35
C GLY A 107 15.15 -1.86 14.72
N GLU A 108 14.04 -2.20 15.38
CA GLU A 108 13.04 -3.13 14.84
C GLU A 108 12.38 -2.57 13.56
N LEU A 109 12.14 -1.27 13.50
CA LEU A 109 11.55 -0.62 12.30
C LEU A 109 12.48 -0.69 11.09
N LEU A 110 13.77 -0.51 11.31
CA LEU A 110 14.77 -0.59 10.24
C LEU A 110 14.94 -2.04 9.75
N GLU A 111 14.91 -3.01 10.66
CA GLU A 111 14.95 -4.43 10.29
C GLU A 111 13.68 -4.86 9.53
N GLU A 112 12.49 -4.35 9.90
CA GLU A 112 11.27 -4.56 9.13
C GLU A 112 11.40 -4.02 7.69
N LEU A 113 11.98 -2.83 7.52
CA LEU A 113 12.23 -2.25 6.21
C LEU A 113 13.21 -3.12 5.39
N ARG A 114 14.31 -3.56 6.01
CA ARG A 114 15.28 -4.46 5.37
C ARG A 114 14.65 -5.78 4.94
N ALA A 115 13.84 -6.38 5.81
CA ALA A 115 13.14 -7.63 5.52
C ALA A 115 12.10 -7.48 4.39
N ALA A 116 11.44 -6.32 4.32
CA ALA A 116 10.47 -6.05 3.27
C ALA A 116 11.13 -5.82 1.90
N PHE A 117 12.34 -5.26 1.88
CA PHE A 117 13.08 -4.93 0.67
C PHE A 117 14.48 -5.54 0.66
N PRO A 118 14.62 -6.89 0.61
CA PRO A 118 15.90 -7.57 0.80
C PRO A 118 16.92 -7.34 -0.33
N ARG A 119 16.51 -6.72 -1.43
CA ARG A 119 17.36 -6.38 -2.58
C ARG A 119 17.56 -4.87 -2.75
N ALA A 120 16.95 -4.05 -1.90
CA ALA A 120 17.10 -2.61 -1.96
C ALA A 120 18.41 -2.17 -1.32
N GLN A 121 19.00 -1.11 -1.86
CA GLN A 121 20.02 -0.34 -1.15
C GLN A 121 19.31 0.64 -0.22
N LEU A 122 19.49 0.46 1.08
CA LEU A 122 18.89 1.31 2.09
C LEU A 122 19.94 2.31 2.57
N TYR A 123 19.63 3.60 2.48
CA TYR A 123 20.51 4.67 2.94
C TYR A 123 19.74 5.70 3.76
N ASN A 124 20.42 6.32 4.72
CA ASN A 124 19.82 7.43 5.46
C ASN A 124 19.68 8.63 4.53
N ASP A 125 18.48 9.24 4.50
CA ASP A 125 18.14 10.33 3.58
C ASP A 125 17.36 11.41 4.33
N GLU A 126 17.93 11.88 5.44
CA GLU A 126 17.33 12.92 6.26
C GLU A 126 17.02 14.17 5.47
N GLU A 127 17.98 14.65 4.70
CA GLU A 127 17.87 15.90 3.93
C GLU A 127 16.61 15.93 3.07
N ARG A 128 16.35 14.87 2.33
CA ARG A 128 15.18 14.78 1.44
C ARG A 128 13.90 14.47 2.18
N LEU A 129 13.94 13.60 3.21
CA LEU A 129 12.75 13.03 3.83
C LEU A 129 12.28 13.81 5.07
N TYR A 130 13.09 14.68 5.63
CA TYR A 130 12.75 15.42 6.85
C TYR A 130 11.46 16.23 6.70
N ALA A 131 11.29 16.95 5.61
CA ALA A 131 10.09 17.75 5.37
C ALA A 131 8.81 16.86 5.28
N TRP A 132 8.89 15.70 4.63
CA TRP A 132 7.78 14.75 4.57
C TRP A 132 7.51 14.13 5.95
N PHE A 133 8.58 13.80 6.66
CA PHE A 133 8.48 13.26 8.02
C PHE A 133 7.76 14.24 8.95
N GLU A 134 8.12 15.52 8.93
CA GLU A 134 7.49 16.56 9.75
C GLU A 134 6.01 16.77 9.37
N ARG A 135 5.67 16.70 8.10
CA ARG A 135 4.25 16.76 7.66
C ARG A 135 3.45 15.59 8.23
N VAL A 136 4.00 14.38 8.17
CA VAL A 136 3.34 13.19 8.76
C VAL A 136 3.27 13.31 10.28
N ARG A 137 4.31 13.78 10.94
CA ARG A 137 4.37 14.00 12.39
C ARG A 137 3.32 15.04 12.83
N GLY A 138 3.22 16.13 12.09
CA GLY A 138 2.20 17.17 12.31
C GLY A 138 0.78 16.63 12.17
N PHE A 139 0.52 15.81 11.14
CA PHE A 139 -0.76 15.13 10.96
C PHE A 139 -1.08 14.17 12.11
N VAL A 140 -0.10 13.42 12.60
CA VAL A 140 -0.29 12.53 13.76
C VAL A 140 -0.72 13.33 14.99
N LEU A 141 -0.13 14.50 15.20
CA LEU A 141 -0.46 15.36 16.34
C LEU A 141 -1.83 16.00 16.19
N LEU A 142 -2.10 16.58 15.01
CA LEU A 142 -3.31 17.35 14.72
C LEU A 142 -3.72 17.17 13.25
N PRO A 143 -4.59 16.21 12.96
CA PRO A 143 -5.03 15.90 11.59
C PRO A 143 -6.07 16.94 11.11
N ARG A 144 -5.62 18.03 10.50
CA ARG A 144 -6.49 19.09 9.96
C ARG A 144 -6.87 18.86 8.49
N GLU A 145 -5.93 18.33 7.72
CA GLU A 145 -6.07 18.14 6.28
C GLU A 145 -5.56 16.77 5.89
N ALA A 146 -6.01 16.24 4.76
CA ALA A 146 -5.49 15.00 4.22
C ALA A 146 -3.98 15.13 3.89
N LEU A 147 -3.22 14.06 4.16
CA LEU A 147 -1.82 14.00 3.77
C LEU A 147 -1.70 13.81 2.26
N ASP A 148 -1.36 14.88 1.56
CA ASP A 148 -1.02 14.83 0.14
C ASP A 148 0.50 14.72 -0.01
N LEU A 149 1.01 13.48 -0.03
CA LEU A 149 2.40 13.12 -0.27
C LEU A 149 2.46 12.05 -1.35
N PRO A 150 3.50 12.05 -2.19
CA PRO A 150 3.64 11.04 -3.24
C PRO A 150 3.82 9.65 -2.63
N VAL A 151 3.10 8.67 -3.16
CA VAL A 151 3.11 7.29 -2.65
C VAL A 151 3.55 6.34 -3.76
N ASP A 152 4.54 5.50 -3.45
CA ASP A 152 5.07 4.44 -4.33
C ASP A 152 4.83 3.06 -3.69
N ILE A 153 3.59 2.59 -3.73
CA ILE A 153 3.20 1.31 -3.17
C ILE A 153 3.01 0.24 -4.23
N GLN A 154 3.44 -0.97 -3.88
CA GLN A 154 3.29 -2.15 -4.71
C GLN A 154 2.30 -3.12 -4.06
N GLY A 155 1.38 -3.63 -4.86
CA GLY A 155 0.37 -4.58 -4.42
C GLY A 155 -0.30 -5.31 -5.58
N THR A 156 -1.15 -6.27 -5.25
CA THR A 156 -1.99 -6.92 -6.25
C THR A 156 -3.02 -5.93 -6.81
N ALA A 157 -3.60 -6.23 -7.98
CA ALA A 157 -4.66 -5.42 -8.56
C ALA A 157 -5.82 -5.16 -7.57
N PHE A 158 -6.20 -6.16 -6.77
CA PHE A 158 -7.23 -6.02 -5.75
C PHE A 158 -6.77 -5.10 -4.61
N GLN A 159 -5.56 -5.28 -4.08
CA GLN A 159 -5.01 -4.41 -3.05
C GLN A 159 -4.96 -2.95 -3.50
N SER A 160 -4.50 -2.70 -4.73
CA SER A 160 -4.45 -1.34 -5.30
C SER A 160 -5.83 -0.70 -5.40
N ARG A 161 -6.87 -1.48 -5.74
CA ARG A 161 -8.27 -1.01 -5.75
C ARG A 161 -8.75 -0.68 -4.34
N VAL A 162 -8.48 -1.56 -3.37
CA VAL A 162 -8.82 -1.32 -1.96
C VAL A 162 -8.11 -0.07 -1.47
N TRP A 163 -6.78 0.02 -1.61
CA TRP A 163 -6.00 1.15 -1.09
C TRP A 163 -6.42 2.49 -1.69
N ARG A 164 -6.79 2.52 -2.98
CA ARG A 164 -7.37 3.70 -3.60
C ARG A 164 -8.70 4.06 -2.93
N ALA A 165 -9.60 3.09 -2.77
CA ALA A 165 -10.87 3.31 -2.09
C ALA A 165 -10.71 3.77 -0.63
N LEU A 166 -9.66 3.31 0.09
CA LEU A 166 -9.39 3.79 1.45
C LEU A 166 -8.99 5.27 1.48
N ARG A 167 -8.25 5.76 0.48
CA ARG A 167 -7.86 7.18 0.39
C ARG A 167 -9.06 8.12 0.18
N ASP A 168 -10.15 7.60 -0.36
CA ASP A 168 -11.38 8.37 -0.57
C ASP A 168 -12.24 8.49 0.70
N ILE A 169 -11.92 7.77 1.80
CA ILE A 169 -12.61 7.91 3.08
C ILE A 169 -12.21 9.26 3.69
N PRO A 170 -13.15 10.19 3.91
CA PRO A 170 -12.84 11.50 4.45
C PRO A 170 -12.21 11.45 5.84
N LEU A 171 -11.49 12.50 6.20
CA LEU A 171 -10.97 12.70 7.55
C LEU A 171 -12.12 12.70 8.57
N GLY A 172 -11.94 12.02 9.69
CA GLY A 172 -12.94 11.88 10.75
C GLY A 172 -14.08 10.91 10.46
N GLN A 173 -14.13 10.35 9.25
CA GLN A 173 -15.12 9.33 8.88
C GLN A 173 -14.54 7.92 8.91
N THR A 174 -15.43 6.95 9.10
CA THR A 174 -15.06 5.52 9.08
C THR A 174 -16.01 4.75 8.19
N GLU A 175 -15.50 3.70 7.57
CA GLU A 175 -16.28 2.70 6.85
C GLU A 175 -16.02 1.31 7.44
N THR A 176 -16.99 0.43 7.38
CA THR A 176 -16.77 -0.98 7.69
C THR A 176 -16.10 -1.70 6.51
N TYR A 177 -15.43 -2.83 6.77
CA TYR A 177 -14.89 -3.68 5.70
C TYR A 177 -15.96 -4.08 4.67
N GLY A 178 -17.22 -4.23 5.10
CA GLY A 178 -18.34 -4.54 4.24
C GLY A 178 -18.76 -3.37 3.34
N GLU A 179 -18.71 -2.14 3.86
CA GLU A 179 -19.00 -0.92 3.09
C GLU A 179 -17.95 -0.68 2.02
N VAL A 180 -16.67 -0.79 2.37
CA VAL A 180 -15.58 -0.74 1.38
C VAL A 180 -15.77 -1.81 0.30
N ALA A 181 -16.11 -3.05 0.68
CA ALA A 181 -16.35 -4.14 -0.27
C ALA A 181 -17.54 -3.84 -1.21
N ARG A 182 -18.64 -3.28 -0.68
CA ARG A 182 -19.81 -2.86 -1.47
C ARG A 182 -19.45 -1.74 -2.45
N ARG A 183 -18.69 -0.74 -2.01
CA ARG A 183 -18.23 0.37 -2.85
C ARG A 183 -17.33 -0.10 -4.00
N LEU A 184 -16.57 -1.18 -3.79
CA LEU A 184 -15.77 -1.83 -4.83
C LEU A 184 -16.58 -2.70 -5.80
N GLY A 185 -17.90 -2.85 -5.60
CA GLY A 185 -18.76 -3.75 -6.38
C GLY A 185 -18.62 -5.23 -6.01
N GLU A 186 -18.01 -5.53 -4.86
CA GLU A 186 -17.71 -6.90 -4.41
C GLU A 186 -18.16 -7.15 -2.96
N PRO A 187 -19.49 -7.10 -2.67
CA PRO A 187 -20.02 -7.07 -1.30
C PRO A 187 -19.65 -8.29 -0.44
N LYS A 188 -19.27 -9.40 -1.07
CA LYS A 188 -18.84 -10.63 -0.37
C LYS A 188 -17.33 -10.64 -0.03
N SER A 189 -16.57 -9.63 -0.47
CA SER A 189 -15.10 -9.59 -0.37
C SER A 189 -14.59 -8.89 0.89
N HIS A 190 -15.39 -8.71 1.95
CA HIS A 190 -14.99 -8.02 3.18
C HIS A 190 -13.73 -8.61 3.85
N ARG A 191 -13.53 -9.94 3.78
CA ARG A 191 -12.31 -10.59 4.28
C ARG A 191 -11.07 -10.24 3.43
N ALA A 192 -11.25 -10.15 2.11
CA ALA A 192 -10.17 -9.75 1.21
C ALA A 192 -9.80 -8.26 1.41
N VAL A 193 -10.79 -7.39 1.70
CA VAL A 193 -10.56 -6.00 2.10
C VAL A 193 -9.76 -5.94 3.40
N ALA A 194 -10.13 -6.72 4.42
CA ALA A 194 -9.39 -6.81 5.69
C ALA A 194 -7.94 -7.28 5.46
N SER A 195 -7.74 -8.28 4.60
CA SER A 195 -6.41 -8.75 4.20
C SER A 195 -5.60 -7.65 3.47
N ALA A 196 -6.23 -6.86 2.59
CA ALA A 196 -5.58 -5.74 1.94
C ALA A 196 -5.18 -4.63 2.93
N CYS A 197 -6.02 -4.35 3.92
CA CYS A 197 -5.70 -3.43 5.02
C CYS A 197 -4.50 -3.92 5.85
N SER A 198 -4.42 -5.20 6.19
CA SER A 198 -3.30 -5.77 6.97
C SER A 198 -1.97 -5.77 6.19
N ARG A 199 -2.03 -5.74 4.86
CA ARG A 199 -0.86 -5.68 3.97
C ARG A 199 -0.46 -4.25 3.59
N ASN A 200 -1.12 -3.25 4.15
CA ASN A 200 -0.70 -1.87 3.98
C ASN A 200 0.62 -1.64 4.73
N HIS A 201 1.61 -1.10 4.02
CA HIS A 201 2.93 -0.74 4.56
C HIS A 201 3.13 0.77 4.68
N VAL A 202 2.12 1.55 4.29
CA VAL A 202 2.19 3.01 4.26
C VAL A 202 1.09 3.57 5.14
N ALA A 203 1.35 3.59 6.44
CA ALA A 203 0.40 4.10 7.44
C ALA A 203 -0.06 5.52 7.09
N LEU A 204 -1.26 5.89 7.46
CA LEU A 204 -1.84 7.22 7.29
C LEU A 204 -2.09 7.64 5.84
N LEU A 205 -1.09 7.55 4.96
CA LEU A 205 -1.22 7.88 3.53
C LEU A 205 -2.20 6.94 2.81
N ILE A 206 -2.30 5.71 3.32
CA ILE A 206 -3.42 4.81 3.07
C ILE A 206 -4.12 4.60 4.41
N PRO A 207 -5.25 5.27 4.64
CA PRO A 207 -5.84 5.38 5.95
C PRO A 207 -6.64 4.13 6.35
N CYS A 208 -5.98 2.95 6.38
CA CYS A 208 -6.62 1.70 6.80
C CYS A 208 -7.09 1.73 8.28
N HIS A 209 -6.66 2.71 9.08
CA HIS A 209 -7.21 2.96 10.41
C HIS A 209 -8.66 3.44 10.37
N ARG A 210 -9.13 4.05 9.27
CA ARG A 210 -10.53 4.46 9.08
C ARG A 210 -11.47 3.30 8.76
N VAL A 211 -10.93 2.08 8.52
CA VAL A 211 -11.77 0.90 8.30
C VAL A 211 -11.98 0.16 9.61
N VAL A 212 -13.26 -0.01 9.99
CA VAL A 212 -13.67 -0.61 11.27
C VAL A 212 -14.44 -1.93 11.06
N ALA A 213 -14.59 -2.72 12.11
CA ALA A 213 -15.43 -3.91 12.08
C ALA A 213 -16.92 -3.55 12.12
N SER A 214 -17.79 -4.49 11.79
CA SER A 214 -19.23 -4.35 11.96
C SER A 214 -19.55 -3.98 13.41
N GLY A 215 -20.41 -2.98 13.60
CA GLY A 215 -20.71 -2.44 14.94
C GLY A 215 -19.75 -1.35 15.42
N GLY A 216 -18.87 -0.82 14.56
CA GLY A 216 -18.03 0.35 14.87
C GLY A 216 -16.81 0.04 15.74
N THR A 217 -16.56 -1.23 16.06
CA THR A 217 -15.35 -1.58 16.82
C THR A 217 -14.10 -1.40 15.92
N PRO A 218 -12.97 -0.94 16.50
CA PRO A 218 -11.78 -0.62 15.67
C PRO A 218 -11.27 -1.78 14.83
N GLY A 219 -11.47 -3.04 15.26
CA GLY A 219 -10.87 -4.20 14.61
C GLY A 219 -9.34 -4.20 14.71
N GLY A 220 -8.69 -5.04 13.89
CA GLY A 220 -7.24 -5.11 13.85
C GLY A 220 -6.58 -3.88 13.22
N TYR A 221 -5.33 -3.65 13.57
CA TYR A 221 -4.46 -2.64 12.96
C TYR A 221 -3.02 -3.12 13.00
N ARG A 222 -2.29 -3.03 11.89
CA ARG A 222 -0.91 -3.53 11.78
C ARG A 222 0.01 -2.96 12.87
N TRP A 223 -0.15 -1.70 13.18
CA TRP A 223 0.66 -0.97 14.16
C TRP A 223 0.03 -0.90 15.56
N GLY A 224 -0.95 -1.76 15.82
CA GLY A 224 -1.59 -1.89 17.14
C GLY A 224 -2.89 -1.09 17.28
N VAL A 225 -3.87 -1.72 17.92
CA VAL A 225 -5.22 -1.15 18.09
C VAL A 225 -5.22 0.15 18.90
N ARG A 226 -4.27 0.33 19.83
CA ARG A 226 -4.15 1.59 20.62
C ARG A 226 -3.87 2.78 19.70
N ARG A 227 -2.93 2.64 18.76
CA ARG A 227 -2.62 3.69 17.76
C ARG A 227 -3.82 3.99 16.87
N LYS A 228 -4.53 2.97 16.42
CA LYS A 228 -5.75 3.14 15.63
C LYS A 228 -6.80 3.95 16.37
N LYS A 229 -7.09 3.59 17.62
CA LYS A 229 -8.04 4.34 18.46
C LYS A 229 -7.63 5.80 18.63
N SER A 230 -6.34 6.06 18.91
CA SER A 230 -5.81 7.41 19.04
C SER A 230 -5.98 8.23 17.76
N LEU A 231 -5.67 7.65 16.59
CA LEU A 231 -5.85 8.31 15.30
C LEU A 231 -7.32 8.67 15.05
N LEU A 232 -8.23 7.71 15.21
CA LEU A 232 -9.66 7.93 15.01
C LEU A 232 -10.21 9.02 15.94
N GLN A 233 -9.80 9.04 17.21
CA GLN A 233 -10.21 10.09 18.16
C GLN A 233 -9.70 11.46 17.77
N ARG A 234 -8.45 11.57 17.29
CA ARG A 234 -7.86 12.84 16.85
C ARG A 234 -8.55 13.36 15.59
N GLU A 235 -8.82 12.47 14.63
CA GLU A 235 -9.53 12.83 13.40
C GLU A 235 -10.96 13.27 13.67
N ALA A 236 -11.69 12.60 14.56
CA ALA A 236 -13.03 12.97 14.94
C ALA A 236 -13.08 14.37 15.58
N ARG A 237 -12.18 14.66 16.54
CA ARG A 237 -12.08 16.00 17.15
C ARG A 237 -11.73 17.10 16.15
N ALA A 238 -10.85 16.81 15.20
CA ALA A 238 -10.46 17.78 14.19
C ALA A 238 -11.61 18.12 13.23
N SER A 239 -12.47 17.13 12.92
CA SER A 239 -13.66 17.34 12.07
C SER A 239 -14.80 18.08 12.75
N GLU A 240 -14.86 18.08 14.10
CA GLU A 240 -15.84 18.85 14.88
C GLU A 240 -15.48 20.34 14.97
N CYS A 241 -14.22 20.69 14.73
CA CYS A 241 -13.72 22.07 14.83
C CYS A 241 -13.64 22.80 13.48
N ASN A 242 -14.01 22.16 12.38
CA ASN A 242 -14.11 22.73 11.04
C ASN A 242 -15.57 22.92 10.62
#